data_4b239ab701c0c42240277042610fc896
#
_entry.id   4b239ab701c0c42240277042610fc896
#
_cell.length_a   1.000
_cell.length_b   1.000
_cell.length_c   1.000
_cell.angle_alpha   90.00
_cell.angle_beta   90.00
_cell.angle_gamma   90.00
#
_symmetry.space_group_name_H-M   'P 1'
#
loop_
_entity.id
_entity.type
_entity.pdbx_description
1 polymer ?
#
loop_
_entity_poly.entity_id
_entity_poly.type
_entity_poly.pdbx_seq_one_letter_code
_entity_poly.pdbx_strand_id
1 'polypeptide(L)'
;MNNHPLKIAIATTTRADWGLLSPIAKALSKRDDAEVHIIAGNMHFADEFGQTWKEIVADGFEIAASVPTSGDTASIMAQSLTGCAEALQRLSPDCIIILGDRYEMLGMASAAVLTHTPIVHIAGGAISEGAFDDAFRHAISKLSTLHLTETEEYRQRVIQLGESPERVINTGAIGVYNLQSVELWSKEQLEESISFKLGDKSLLVTLHPATLEKISPQEQMQNLLDALDSLPDYKILFTHPNNDTDAQPLIEMIERYRQARQQRVCVVPSLGRVRYLSALQYVSAVVGNSSSGLVEVPSAGIPTLDIGIRQQGRTAAKSVVHCGASVDEIVAGLQEVTSERIRTIAARKDNPYAKADTLKLMTDAIMAYPWRQNALKRFYDLPQKEAAKRCQQSSKSTTENTSNERLSTLFVIPARGGSKGIPGKNIKDFAGKPLICHSIDCARHFATDDDICLTTDSQEIISVAEDYGLKVPFIRPDELASDTAGTYEVLLHAVGFYEQMGRHYDRMVLLQPTSPLRTADDVKACLDLYTSDIDMVVSVKEASTNPYYNAYELDDEGFLCISKGDGLYTRRQDVPKVWEYNGAVYVINIESLKRCSLGQFRRRRMAEMPASRSVDLDTPLDWQIAEGIFKKVQ
;
A
#
# COMPACT_ATOMS: atom_id res chain seq x y z
N MET A 1 -23.94 -0.92 41.70
CA MET A 1 -23.31 -1.42 40.46
C MET A 1 -22.99 -2.87 40.70
N ASN A 2 -23.52 -3.81 39.91
CA ASN A 2 -23.28 -5.23 40.11
C ASN A 2 -21.78 -5.53 39.92
N ASN A 3 -21.14 -5.96 41.00
CA ASN A 3 -19.70 -6.26 41.08
C ASN A 3 -19.34 -7.64 40.49
N HIS A 4 -19.94 -8.01 39.33
CA HIS A 4 -19.53 -9.23 38.66
C HIS A 4 -18.35 -8.93 37.72
N PRO A 5 -17.33 -9.80 37.67
CA PRO A 5 -16.20 -9.64 36.77
C PRO A 5 -16.68 -9.54 35.33
N LEU A 6 -15.91 -8.83 34.52
CA LEU A 6 -16.16 -8.69 33.08
C LEU A 6 -15.85 -10.02 32.39
N LYS A 7 -16.84 -10.62 31.72
CA LYS A 7 -16.66 -11.86 30.97
C LYS A 7 -16.15 -11.58 29.57
N ILE A 8 -14.95 -12.03 29.27
CA ILE A 8 -14.25 -11.77 28.01
C ILE A 8 -14.01 -13.09 27.28
N ALA A 9 -14.60 -13.26 26.11
CA ALA A 9 -14.24 -14.34 25.21
C ALA A 9 -13.02 -13.91 24.34
N ILE A 10 -12.10 -14.84 24.10
CA ILE A 10 -10.97 -14.65 23.18
C ILE A 10 -11.03 -15.72 22.10
N ALA A 11 -11.23 -15.31 20.85
CA ALA A 11 -11.26 -16.20 19.70
C ALA A 11 -9.84 -16.40 19.15
N THR A 12 -9.46 -17.67 18.91
CA THR A 12 -8.19 -18.05 18.29
C THR A 12 -8.39 -19.22 17.35
N THR A 13 -7.80 -19.18 16.15
CA THR A 13 -7.97 -20.22 15.13
C THR A 13 -6.65 -20.85 14.71
N THR A 14 -5.53 -20.19 15.02
CA THR A 14 -4.21 -20.64 14.65
C THR A 14 -3.20 -20.42 15.77
N ARG A 15 -2.09 -21.17 15.70
CA ARG A 15 -0.95 -20.96 16.58
C ARG A 15 -0.37 -19.52 16.51
N ALA A 16 -0.40 -18.92 15.33
CA ALA A 16 0.08 -17.55 15.15
C ALA A 16 -0.78 -16.55 15.93
N ASP A 17 -2.11 -16.70 15.87
CA ASP A 17 -3.04 -15.85 16.62
C ASP A 17 -2.81 -16.01 18.13
N TRP A 18 -2.70 -17.27 18.62
CA TRP A 18 -2.47 -17.53 20.04
C TRP A 18 -1.17 -16.93 20.53
N GLY A 19 -0.11 -16.99 19.72
CA GLY A 19 1.18 -16.35 20.03
C GLY A 19 1.07 -14.84 20.30
N LEU A 20 0.11 -14.17 19.69
CA LEU A 20 -0.16 -12.74 19.86
C LEU A 20 -1.21 -12.49 20.96
N LEU A 21 -2.19 -13.38 21.12
CA LEU A 21 -3.29 -13.23 22.08
C LEU A 21 -2.94 -13.69 23.49
N SER A 22 -2.01 -14.66 23.64
CA SER A 22 -1.68 -15.23 24.94
C SER A 22 -1.17 -14.21 25.98
N PRO A 23 -0.38 -13.17 25.66
CA PRO A 23 -0.02 -12.13 26.62
C PRO A 23 -1.22 -11.33 27.12
N ILE A 24 -2.19 -11.05 26.22
CA ILE A 24 -3.41 -10.32 26.56
C ILE A 24 -4.27 -11.19 27.47
N ALA A 25 -4.46 -12.48 27.12
CA ALA A 25 -5.19 -13.45 27.94
C ALA A 25 -4.60 -13.57 29.33
N LYS A 26 -3.25 -13.72 29.43
CA LYS A 26 -2.52 -13.80 30.72
C LYS A 26 -2.62 -12.53 31.55
N ALA A 27 -2.63 -11.37 30.91
CA ALA A 27 -2.74 -10.09 31.64
C ALA A 27 -4.17 -9.88 32.16
N LEU A 28 -5.20 -10.23 31.38
CA LEU A 28 -6.60 -10.14 31.78
C LEU A 28 -6.95 -11.18 32.86
N SER A 29 -6.46 -12.43 32.75
CA SER A 29 -6.77 -13.51 33.72
C SER A 29 -6.14 -13.27 35.11
N LYS A 30 -5.16 -12.39 35.25
CA LYS A 30 -4.57 -12.00 36.54
C LYS A 30 -5.39 -10.96 37.30
N ARG A 31 -6.46 -10.46 36.69
CA ARG A 31 -7.31 -9.42 37.27
C ARG A 31 -8.51 -10.05 37.96
N ASP A 32 -8.82 -9.57 39.17
CA ASP A 32 -10.00 -10.00 39.93
C ASP A 32 -11.32 -9.51 39.32
N ASP A 33 -11.26 -8.49 38.46
CA ASP A 33 -12.43 -7.87 37.81
C ASP A 33 -12.67 -8.40 36.37
N ALA A 34 -11.95 -9.46 35.93
CA ALA A 34 -12.08 -10.07 34.59
C ALA A 34 -12.16 -11.59 34.67
N GLU A 35 -12.98 -12.20 33.80
CA GLU A 35 -13.11 -13.64 33.59
C GLU A 35 -12.88 -13.96 32.11
N VAL A 36 -11.81 -14.74 31.80
CA VAL A 36 -11.38 -15.00 30.42
C VAL A 36 -11.81 -16.39 29.97
N HIS A 37 -12.47 -16.47 28.81
CA HIS A 37 -12.94 -17.70 28.16
C HIS A 37 -12.30 -17.85 26.78
N ILE A 38 -11.61 -18.95 26.53
CA ILE A 38 -10.97 -19.22 25.23
C ILE A 38 -11.91 -19.99 24.31
N ILE A 39 -12.16 -19.44 23.13
CA ILE A 39 -12.86 -20.12 22.03
C ILE A 39 -11.80 -20.49 20.98
N ALA A 40 -11.47 -21.77 20.89
CA ALA A 40 -10.46 -22.27 19.95
C ALA A 40 -11.12 -22.93 18.75
N GLY A 41 -10.65 -22.60 17.55
CA GLY A 41 -11.22 -23.13 16.30
C GLY A 41 -10.17 -23.59 15.29
N ASN A 42 -10.66 -24.07 14.16
CA ASN A 42 -9.93 -24.39 12.93
C ASN A 42 -8.61 -25.16 13.16
N MET A 43 -7.48 -24.60 12.74
CA MET A 43 -6.16 -25.25 12.72
C MET A 43 -5.66 -25.72 14.09
N HIS A 44 -6.22 -25.21 15.20
CA HIS A 44 -5.86 -25.69 16.53
C HIS A 44 -6.14 -27.17 16.75
N PHE A 45 -7.12 -27.73 16.04
CA PHE A 45 -7.54 -29.14 16.21
C PHE A 45 -7.08 -30.06 15.09
N ALA A 46 -6.51 -29.54 14.02
CA ALA A 46 -6.03 -30.34 12.91
C ALA A 46 -4.70 -31.03 13.23
N ASP A 47 -4.63 -32.33 12.95
CA ASP A 47 -3.43 -33.17 13.21
C ASP A 47 -2.23 -32.70 12.40
N GLU A 48 -2.46 -32.28 11.18
CA GLU A 48 -1.43 -31.76 10.25
C GLU A 48 -0.71 -30.52 10.78
N PHE A 49 -1.34 -29.74 11.67
CA PHE A 49 -0.74 -28.59 12.34
C PHE A 49 -0.23 -28.87 13.75
N GLY A 50 -0.19 -30.15 14.15
CA GLY A 50 0.37 -30.59 15.42
C GLY A 50 -0.54 -30.34 16.65
N GLN A 51 -1.84 -30.18 16.43
CA GLN A 51 -2.83 -30.01 17.51
C GLN A 51 -2.44 -28.86 18.48
N THR A 52 -2.29 -27.67 17.94
CA THR A 52 -1.72 -26.50 18.65
C THR A 52 -2.62 -25.99 19.81
N TRP A 53 -3.82 -26.54 19.98
CA TRP A 53 -4.63 -26.33 21.18
C TRP A 53 -3.87 -26.72 22.47
N LYS A 54 -2.90 -27.63 22.38
CA LYS A 54 -2.04 -28.03 23.50
C LYS A 54 -1.18 -26.87 24.04
N GLU A 55 -0.84 -25.92 23.18
CA GLU A 55 -0.10 -24.71 23.59
C GLU A 55 -0.99 -23.80 24.47
N ILE A 56 -2.30 -23.74 24.17
CA ILE A 56 -3.27 -22.98 24.98
C ILE A 56 -3.36 -23.58 26.38
N VAL A 57 -3.45 -24.90 26.47
CA VAL A 57 -3.49 -25.63 27.75
C VAL A 57 -2.17 -25.51 28.50
N ALA A 58 -1.02 -25.60 27.82
CA ALA A 58 0.30 -25.42 28.42
C ALA A 58 0.52 -24.00 28.96
N ASP A 59 -0.15 -22.99 28.37
CA ASP A 59 -0.16 -21.61 28.86
C ASP A 59 -1.07 -21.42 30.09
N GLY A 60 -1.78 -22.48 30.56
CA GLY A 60 -2.61 -22.50 31.76
C GLY A 60 -4.08 -22.14 31.52
N PHE A 61 -4.57 -22.19 30.26
CA PHE A 61 -5.95 -21.90 29.94
C PHE A 61 -6.76 -23.14 29.61
N GLU A 62 -8.01 -23.18 30.09
CA GLU A 62 -9.02 -24.13 29.61
C GLU A 62 -9.67 -23.60 28.33
N ILE A 63 -9.97 -24.52 27.40
CA ILE A 63 -10.71 -24.18 26.19
C ILE A 63 -12.20 -24.25 26.55
N ALA A 64 -12.83 -23.09 26.71
CA ALA A 64 -14.23 -22.96 27.09
C ALA A 64 -15.18 -23.40 25.96
N ALA A 65 -14.76 -23.28 24.71
CA ALA A 65 -15.46 -23.81 23.55
C ALA A 65 -14.50 -24.22 22.44
N SER A 66 -14.76 -25.40 21.86
CA SER A 66 -14.06 -25.91 20.68
C SER A 66 -14.93 -25.74 19.43
N VAL A 67 -14.36 -25.17 18.37
CA VAL A 67 -15.02 -24.97 17.07
C VAL A 67 -14.18 -25.65 15.99
N PRO A 68 -14.14 -26.97 15.94
CA PRO A 68 -13.41 -27.69 14.91
C PRO A 68 -14.08 -27.47 13.55
N THR A 69 -13.28 -27.31 12.51
CA THR A 69 -13.77 -27.07 11.16
C THR A 69 -13.04 -27.93 10.15
N SER A 70 -13.65 -28.17 8.99
CA SER A 70 -13.06 -28.97 7.91
C SER A 70 -13.67 -28.59 6.56
N GLY A 71 -12.99 -28.92 5.47
CA GLY A 71 -13.44 -28.68 4.12
C GLY A 71 -12.73 -27.48 3.48
N ASP A 72 -13.36 -26.88 2.48
CA ASP A 72 -12.87 -25.69 1.80
C ASP A 72 -13.05 -24.40 2.63
N THR A 73 -12.47 -23.31 2.16
CA THR A 73 -12.49 -22.00 2.84
C THR A 73 -13.91 -21.52 3.18
N ALA A 74 -14.87 -21.72 2.28
CA ALA A 74 -16.26 -21.32 2.51
C ALA A 74 -16.93 -22.19 3.59
N SER A 75 -16.69 -23.49 3.57
CA SER A 75 -17.18 -24.44 4.57
C SER A 75 -16.59 -24.16 5.95
N ILE A 76 -15.29 -23.88 6.03
CA ILE A 76 -14.61 -23.52 7.28
C ILE A 76 -15.20 -22.23 7.85
N MET A 77 -15.41 -21.20 7.03
CA MET A 77 -16.01 -19.94 7.45
C MET A 77 -17.44 -20.14 7.99
N ALA A 78 -18.27 -20.95 7.31
CA ALA A 78 -19.63 -21.24 7.73
C ALA A 78 -19.67 -22.00 9.07
N GLN A 79 -18.79 -23.00 9.25
CA GLN A 79 -18.66 -23.76 10.50
C GLN A 79 -18.14 -22.89 11.64
N SER A 80 -17.20 -21.98 11.35
CA SER A 80 -16.70 -20.99 12.32
C SER A 80 -17.82 -20.06 12.81
N LEU A 81 -18.71 -19.63 11.91
CA LEU A 81 -19.88 -18.82 12.26
C LEU A 81 -20.83 -19.61 13.18
N THR A 82 -21.27 -20.80 12.78
CA THR A 82 -22.26 -21.56 13.53
C THR A 82 -21.72 -22.00 14.89
N GLY A 83 -20.53 -22.60 14.93
CA GLY A 83 -19.92 -23.05 16.19
C GLY A 83 -19.58 -21.92 17.16
N CYS A 84 -19.13 -20.76 16.63
CA CYS A 84 -18.91 -19.60 17.48
C CYS A 84 -20.23 -19.02 18.02
N ALA A 85 -21.31 -18.99 17.23
CA ALA A 85 -22.62 -18.53 17.69
C ALA A 85 -23.15 -19.39 18.85
N GLU A 86 -23.06 -20.73 18.76
CA GLU A 86 -23.40 -21.65 19.83
C GLU A 86 -22.55 -21.43 21.10
N ALA A 87 -21.25 -21.22 20.92
CA ALA A 87 -20.34 -20.93 22.02
C ALA A 87 -20.69 -19.61 22.73
N LEU A 88 -20.95 -18.54 21.98
CA LEU A 88 -21.32 -17.23 22.53
C LEU A 88 -22.66 -17.25 23.26
N GLN A 89 -23.67 -17.95 22.73
CA GLN A 89 -24.96 -18.11 23.40
C GLN A 89 -24.81 -18.83 24.75
N ARG A 90 -23.97 -19.88 24.82
CA ARG A 90 -23.72 -20.65 26.05
C ARG A 90 -22.89 -19.86 27.07
N LEU A 91 -21.82 -19.18 26.63
CA LEU A 91 -20.90 -18.47 27.51
C LEU A 91 -21.44 -17.11 27.95
N SER A 92 -22.28 -16.47 27.11
CA SER A 92 -22.83 -15.13 27.31
C SER A 92 -21.78 -14.10 27.77
N PRO A 93 -20.69 -13.90 27.01
CA PRO A 93 -19.65 -12.96 27.38
C PRO A 93 -20.09 -11.51 27.17
N ASP A 94 -19.50 -10.57 27.92
CA ASP A 94 -19.74 -9.14 27.76
C ASP A 94 -19.07 -8.61 26.47
N CYS A 95 -17.98 -9.24 26.00
CA CYS A 95 -17.34 -8.97 24.71
C CYS A 95 -16.51 -10.16 24.23
N ILE A 96 -16.20 -10.16 22.92
CA ILE A 96 -15.27 -11.10 22.30
C ILE A 96 -14.09 -10.34 21.69
N ILE A 97 -12.86 -10.84 21.89
CA ILE A 97 -11.64 -10.34 21.26
C ILE A 97 -11.36 -11.13 19.99
N ILE A 98 -11.21 -10.44 18.87
CA ILE A 98 -10.86 -10.98 17.55
C ILE A 98 -9.60 -10.29 17.06
N LEU A 99 -8.62 -11.08 16.60
CA LEU A 99 -7.36 -10.60 16.05
C LEU A 99 -7.33 -10.79 14.53
N GLY A 100 -6.92 -9.75 13.81
CA GLY A 100 -6.52 -9.85 12.40
C GLY A 100 -7.68 -9.93 11.42
N ASP A 101 -7.51 -10.74 10.38
CA ASP A 101 -8.21 -10.60 9.12
C ASP A 101 -8.51 -11.95 8.42
N ARG A 102 -8.33 -13.06 9.08
CA ARG A 102 -8.57 -14.36 8.48
C ARG A 102 -10.08 -14.60 8.23
N TYR A 103 -10.39 -15.39 7.22
CA TYR A 103 -11.79 -15.68 6.84
C TYR A 103 -12.58 -16.39 7.95
N GLU A 104 -11.94 -17.25 8.76
CA GLU A 104 -12.59 -17.86 9.93
C GLU A 104 -12.98 -16.80 10.97
N MET A 105 -12.11 -15.77 11.15
CA MET A 105 -12.39 -14.66 12.07
C MET A 105 -13.56 -13.81 11.60
N LEU A 106 -13.77 -13.66 10.28
CA LEU A 106 -14.97 -13.01 9.74
C LEU A 106 -16.22 -13.83 10.06
N GLY A 107 -16.15 -15.17 9.99
CA GLY A 107 -17.22 -16.05 10.44
C GLY A 107 -17.56 -15.85 11.92
N MET A 108 -16.54 -15.83 12.79
CA MET A 108 -16.71 -15.60 14.23
C MET A 108 -17.21 -14.18 14.56
N ALA A 109 -16.74 -13.16 13.83
CA ALA A 109 -17.23 -11.79 13.97
C ALA A 109 -18.70 -11.67 13.57
N SER A 110 -19.11 -12.36 12.50
CA SER A 110 -20.51 -12.42 12.08
C SER A 110 -21.38 -13.10 13.14
N ALA A 111 -20.90 -14.18 13.75
CA ALA A 111 -21.56 -14.87 14.87
C ALA A 111 -21.76 -13.92 16.07
N ALA A 112 -20.73 -13.14 16.41
CA ALA A 112 -20.80 -12.18 17.51
C ALA A 112 -21.87 -11.11 17.28
N VAL A 113 -21.99 -10.59 16.05
CA VAL A 113 -23.05 -9.64 15.70
C VAL A 113 -24.43 -10.28 15.83
N LEU A 114 -24.63 -11.51 15.34
CA LEU A 114 -25.89 -12.24 15.40
C LEU A 114 -26.32 -12.59 16.83
N THR A 115 -25.36 -12.79 17.73
CA THR A 115 -25.60 -13.09 19.15
C THR A 115 -25.58 -11.83 20.03
N HIS A 116 -25.49 -10.63 19.43
CA HIS A 116 -25.38 -9.34 20.13
C HIS A 116 -24.18 -9.26 21.09
N THR A 117 -23.10 -9.96 20.81
CA THR A 117 -21.85 -9.92 21.57
C THR A 117 -20.93 -8.83 21.00
N PRO A 118 -20.59 -7.76 21.72
CA PRO A 118 -19.69 -6.72 21.25
C PRO A 118 -18.29 -7.25 20.95
N ILE A 119 -17.64 -6.72 19.90
CA ILE A 119 -16.34 -7.19 19.41
C ILE A 119 -15.25 -6.17 19.73
N VAL A 120 -14.12 -6.65 20.26
CA VAL A 120 -12.83 -5.94 20.27
C VAL A 120 -12.03 -6.44 19.07
N HIS A 121 -11.73 -5.58 18.12
CA HIS A 121 -10.89 -5.92 16.98
C HIS A 121 -9.46 -5.41 17.16
N ILE A 122 -8.49 -6.33 17.12
CA ILE A 122 -7.06 -6.05 17.18
C ILE A 122 -6.48 -6.12 15.77
N ALA A 123 -5.56 -5.20 15.44
CA ALA A 123 -4.89 -5.10 14.14
C ALA A 123 -5.80 -4.74 12.94
N GLY A 124 -6.90 -4.00 13.19
CA GLY A 124 -7.73 -3.42 12.14
C GLY A 124 -7.07 -2.21 11.47
N GLY A 125 -7.53 -1.88 10.25
CA GLY A 125 -7.15 -0.67 9.52
C GLY A 125 -5.88 -0.74 8.67
N ALA A 126 -5.13 -1.85 8.70
CA ALA A 126 -4.03 -2.08 7.76
C ALA A 126 -4.56 -2.26 6.32
N ILE A 127 -3.70 -2.04 5.32
CA ILE A 127 -3.95 -2.38 3.91
C ILE A 127 -3.02 -3.53 3.52
N SER A 128 -3.51 -4.45 2.68
CA SER A 128 -2.75 -5.55 2.11
C SER A 128 -3.22 -5.77 0.67
N GLU A 129 -2.77 -4.91 -0.27
CA GLU A 129 -3.28 -4.87 -1.65
C GLU A 129 -3.08 -6.19 -2.41
N GLY A 130 -2.10 -6.99 -2.02
CA GLY A 130 -1.80 -8.29 -2.63
C GLY A 130 -2.54 -9.49 -2.03
N ALA A 131 -3.48 -9.30 -1.09
CA ALA A 131 -4.20 -10.37 -0.41
C ALA A 131 -5.70 -10.08 -0.26
N PHE A 132 -6.54 -11.10 -0.46
CA PHE A 132 -7.99 -10.97 -0.28
C PHE A 132 -8.40 -10.75 1.20
N ASP A 133 -7.51 -11.05 2.15
CA ASP A 133 -7.69 -10.80 3.60
C ASP A 133 -7.97 -9.31 3.90
N ASP A 134 -7.57 -8.40 3.01
CA ASP A 134 -7.82 -6.96 3.14
C ASP A 134 -9.31 -6.64 3.29
N ALA A 135 -10.14 -7.27 2.45
CA ALA A 135 -11.60 -7.11 2.51
C ALA A 135 -12.17 -7.64 3.83
N PHE A 136 -11.67 -8.78 4.32
CA PHE A 136 -12.11 -9.36 5.59
C PHE A 136 -11.73 -8.49 6.77
N ARG A 137 -10.53 -7.94 6.79
CA ARG A 137 -10.06 -7.02 7.84
C ARG A 137 -10.97 -5.82 7.98
N HIS A 138 -11.32 -5.18 6.86
CA HIS A 138 -12.20 -4.02 6.88
C HIS A 138 -13.63 -4.38 7.26
N ALA A 139 -14.14 -5.54 6.83
CA ALA A 139 -15.43 -6.04 7.25
C ALA A 139 -15.47 -6.31 8.76
N ILE A 140 -14.48 -7.02 9.32
CA ILE A 140 -14.37 -7.26 10.77
C ILE A 140 -14.30 -5.94 11.53
N SER A 141 -13.50 -4.97 11.06
CA SER A 141 -13.47 -3.62 11.66
C SER A 141 -14.87 -3.02 11.67
N LYS A 142 -15.64 -3.12 10.58
CA LYS A 142 -16.99 -2.54 10.54
C LYS A 142 -17.97 -3.25 11.45
N LEU A 143 -17.82 -4.54 11.69
CA LEU A 143 -18.63 -5.30 12.65
C LEU A 143 -18.27 -5.01 14.11
N SER A 144 -17.09 -4.49 14.40
CA SER A 144 -16.51 -4.39 15.73
C SER A 144 -16.91 -3.12 16.48
N THR A 145 -16.86 -3.16 17.81
CA THR A 145 -17.29 -2.11 18.72
C THR A 145 -16.13 -1.29 19.26
N LEU A 146 -15.01 -1.94 19.61
CA LEU A 146 -13.77 -1.33 20.08
C LEU A 146 -12.63 -1.78 19.16
N HIS A 147 -11.76 -0.85 18.78
CA HIS A 147 -10.68 -1.11 17.83
C HIS A 147 -9.34 -0.77 18.46
N LEU A 148 -8.42 -1.74 18.47
CA LEU A 148 -7.08 -1.61 18.95
C LEU A 148 -6.12 -1.70 17.74
N THR A 149 -5.74 -0.55 17.21
CA THR A 149 -4.95 -0.45 15.99
C THR A 149 -3.46 -0.37 16.30
N GLU A 150 -2.65 -0.75 15.33
CA GLU A 150 -1.20 -0.87 15.52
C GLU A 150 -0.44 0.42 15.21
N THR A 151 -1.00 1.30 14.37
CA THR A 151 -0.41 2.59 14.00
C THR A 151 -1.46 3.69 14.01
N GLU A 152 -1.02 4.97 14.03
CA GLU A 152 -1.95 6.09 13.93
C GLU A 152 -2.60 6.17 12.54
N GLU A 153 -1.89 5.79 11.49
CA GLU A 153 -2.45 5.70 10.14
C GLU A 153 -3.63 4.71 10.09
N TYR A 154 -3.47 3.53 10.71
CA TYR A 154 -4.54 2.52 10.79
C TYR A 154 -5.72 3.00 11.64
N ARG A 155 -5.43 3.74 12.73
CA ARG A 155 -6.46 4.38 13.53
C ARG A 155 -7.31 5.34 12.69
N GLN A 156 -6.68 6.21 11.92
CA GLN A 156 -7.38 7.15 11.06
C GLN A 156 -8.22 6.43 9.99
N ARG A 157 -7.72 5.35 9.43
CA ARG A 157 -8.44 4.55 8.42
C ARG A 157 -9.68 3.88 9.01
N VAL A 158 -9.61 3.33 10.21
CA VAL A 158 -10.78 2.77 10.91
C VAL A 158 -11.81 3.86 11.22
N ILE A 159 -11.39 5.05 11.65
CA ILE A 159 -12.31 6.20 11.83
C ILE A 159 -12.97 6.58 10.50
N GLN A 160 -12.23 6.55 9.39
CA GLN A 160 -12.76 6.83 8.05
C GLN A 160 -13.83 5.81 7.61
N LEU A 161 -13.80 4.58 8.12
CA LEU A 161 -14.85 3.56 7.92
C LEU A 161 -16.15 3.89 8.69
N GLY A 162 -16.23 5.02 9.40
CA GLY A 162 -17.39 5.45 10.17
C GLY A 162 -17.38 4.94 11.61
N GLU A 163 -16.19 4.68 12.17
CA GLU A 163 -16.02 4.33 13.58
C GLU A 163 -15.70 5.57 14.42
N SER A 164 -16.35 5.71 15.59
CA SER A 164 -16.12 6.86 16.47
C SER A 164 -14.68 6.91 16.96
N PRO A 165 -13.98 8.07 16.90
CA PRO A 165 -12.62 8.24 17.38
C PRO A 165 -12.36 7.75 18.81
N GLU A 166 -13.38 7.79 19.67
CA GLU A 166 -13.35 7.35 21.07
C GLU A 166 -13.23 5.80 21.20
N ARG A 167 -13.64 5.07 20.14
CA ARG A 167 -13.62 3.61 20.08
C ARG A 167 -12.43 3.06 19.31
N VAL A 168 -11.58 3.93 18.75
CA VAL A 168 -10.42 3.54 17.95
C VAL A 168 -9.16 4.02 18.65
N ILE A 169 -8.39 3.08 19.20
CA ILE A 169 -7.23 3.37 20.03
C ILE A 169 -5.98 2.80 19.35
N ASN A 170 -4.99 3.64 19.09
CA ASN A 170 -3.69 3.18 18.66
C ASN A 170 -2.92 2.64 19.89
N THR A 171 -2.74 1.34 19.94
CA THR A 171 -2.03 0.64 21.03
C THR A 171 -0.62 0.20 20.66
N GLY A 172 -0.23 0.32 19.38
CA GLY A 172 0.94 -0.36 18.85
C GLY A 172 0.69 -1.85 18.62
N ALA A 173 1.66 -2.53 17.99
CA ALA A 173 1.55 -3.95 17.66
C ALA A 173 1.97 -4.85 18.84
N ILE A 174 1.14 -5.82 19.18
CA ILE A 174 1.43 -6.81 20.24
C ILE A 174 2.62 -7.70 19.91
N GLY A 175 2.91 -7.92 18.62
CA GLY A 175 4.12 -8.63 18.18
C GLY A 175 5.42 -7.93 18.60
N VAL A 176 5.43 -6.60 18.59
CA VAL A 176 6.57 -5.80 19.07
C VAL A 176 6.74 -5.93 20.59
N TYR A 177 5.64 -5.92 21.34
CA TYR A 177 5.68 -6.19 22.77
C TYR A 177 6.27 -7.57 23.08
N ASN A 178 5.90 -8.59 22.29
CA ASN A 178 6.44 -9.95 22.46
C ASN A 178 7.96 -10.01 22.31
N LEU A 179 8.54 -9.25 21.39
CA LEU A 179 10.00 -9.18 21.21
C LEU A 179 10.71 -8.65 22.46
N GLN A 180 10.07 -7.76 23.22
CA GLN A 180 10.62 -7.15 24.42
C GLN A 180 10.38 -7.96 25.70
N SER A 181 9.33 -8.80 25.73
CA SER A 181 8.84 -9.49 26.93
C SER A 181 9.23 -10.96 27.01
N VAL A 182 9.68 -11.56 25.92
CA VAL A 182 10.07 -13.00 25.88
C VAL A 182 11.54 -13.13 26.22
N GLU A 183 11.87 -14.12 27.06
CA GLU A 183 13.26 -14.53 27.29
C GLU A 183 13.80 -15.20 26.03
N LEU A 184 14.76 -14.53 25.40
CA LEU A 184 15.33 -14.97 24.12
C LEU A 184 16.46 -15.97 24.36
N TRP A 185 16.56 -16.95 23.47
CA TRP A 185 17.60 -17.99 23.54
C TRP A 185 18.96 -17.45 23.11
N SER A 186 20.03 -18.03 23.67
CA SER A 186 21.37 -17.80 23.17
C SER A 186 21.55 -18.38 21.77
N LYS A 187 22.60 -17.95 21.05
CA LYS A 187 22.92 -18.46 19.72
C LYS A 187 23.11 -19.98 19.74
N GLU A 188 23.80 -20.48 20.77
CA GLU A 188 24.09 -21.90 20.94
C GLU A 188 22.78 -22.71 21.14
N GLN A 189 21.88 -22.23 22.01
CA GLN A 189 20.58 -22.87 22.25
C GLN A 189 19.73 -22.91 20.97
N LEU A 190 19.71 -21.80 20.22
CA LEU A 190 19.01 -21.75 18.95
C LEU A 190 19.60 -22.73 17.94
N GLU A 191 20.92 -22.68 17.72
CA GLU A 191 21.65 -23.54 16.77
C GLU A 191 21.49 -25.03 17.09
N GLU A 192 21.54 -25.40 18.38
CA GLU A 192 21.28 -26.78 18.83
C GLU A 192 19.85 -27.20 18.49
N SER A 193 18.87 -26.35 18.75
CA SER A 193 17.44 -26.64 18.52
C SER A 193 17.07 -26.87 17.06
N ILE A 194 17.82 -26.25 16.13
CA ILE A 194 17.65 -26.40 14.68
C ILE A 194 18.70 -27.28 14.03
N SER A 195 19.64 -27.81 14.82
CA SER A 195 20.77 -28.64 14.36
C SER A 195 21.55 -28.01 13.20
N PHE A 196 21.74 -26.68 13.26
CA PHE A 196 22.40 -25.92 12.20
C PHE A 196 23.16 -24.73 12.78
N LYS A 197 24.39 -24.51 12.27
CA LYS A 197 25.23 -23.38 12.69
C LYS A 197 24.96 -22.15 11.85
N LEU A 198 24.49 -21.09 12.47
CA LEU A 198 24.36 -19.78 11.88
C LEU A 198 25.74 -19.12 11.82
N GLY A 199 26.14 -18.66 10.65
CA GLY A 199 27.38 -17.90 10.48
C GLY A 199 27.19 -16.42 10.86
N ASP A 200 28.23 -15.63 10.62
CA ASP A 200 28.15 -14.17 10.77
C ASP A 200 27.27 -13.52 9.69
N LYS A 201 27.10 -14.23 8.57
CA LYS A 201 26.22 -13.86 7.46
C LYS A 201 25.10 -14.89 7.34
N SER A 202 23.94 -14.58 7.86
CA SER A 202 22.78 -15.48 7.82
C SER A 202 21.51 -14.72 7.43
N LEU A 203 20.65 -15.36 6.63
CA LEU A 203 19.33 -14.85 6.25
C LEU A 203 18.24 -15.74 6.85
N LEU A 204 17.18 -15.13 7.36
CA LEU A 204 15.94 -15.82 7.70
C LEU A 204 14.94 -15.59 6.56
N VAL A 205 14.49 -16.67 5.92
CA VAL A 205 13.71 -16.60 4.68
C VAL A 205 12.33 -17.22 4.89
N THR A 206 11.28 -16.48 4.56
CA THR A 206 9.89 -16.94 4.59
C THR A 206 9.11 -16.32 3.45
N LEU A 207 8.68 -17.12 2.48
CA LEU A 207 7.86 -16.67 1.35
C LEU A 207 6.51 -17.40 1.37
N HIS A 208 5.42 -16.63 1.51
CA HIS A 208 4.04 -17.13 1.45
C HIS A 208 3.49 -17.01 0.03
N PRO A 209 2.56 -17.90 -0.39
CA PRO A 209 1.80 -17.67 -1.62
C PRO A 209 1.14 -16.30 -1.60
N ALA A 210 1.22 -15.54 -2.69
CA ALA A 210 0.53 -14.27 -2.86
C ALA A 210 -0.66 -14.48 -3.82
N THR A 211 -1.87 -14.28 -3.32
CA THR A 211 -3.10 -14.65 -4.05
C THR A 211 -3.43 -13.73 -5.23
N LEU A 212 -2.90 -12.51 -5.25
CA LEU A 212 -3.16 -11.50 -6.28
C LEU A 212 -1.90 -11.10 -7.06
N GLU A 213 -0.80 -11.87 -6.93
CA GLU A 213 0.41 -11.65 -7.72
C GLU A 213 0.21 -12.07 -9.18
N LYS A 214 0.91 -11.40 -10.10
CA LYS A 214 0.82 -11.68 -11.55
C LYS A 214 1.52 -12.98 -11.97
N ILE A 215 2.55 -13.39 -11.24
CA ILE A 215 3.29 -14.64 -11.46
C ILE A 215 2.83 -15.71 -10.47
N SER A 216 2.97 -16.97 -10.83
CA SER A 216 2.59 -18.06 -9.95
C SER A 216 3.45 -18.10 -8.67
N PRO A 217 2.91 -18.59 -7.53
CA PRO A 217 3.71 -18.77 -6.31
C PRO A 217 4.97 -19.61 -6.53
N GLN A 218 4.92 -20.60 -7.40
CA GLN A 218 6.05 -21.44 -7.76
C GLN A 218 7.14 -20.66 -8.53
N GLU A 219 6.74 -19.82 -9.47
CA GLU A 219 7.66 -18.96 -10.22
C GLU A 219 8.32 -17.94 -9.28
N GLN A 220 7.54 -17.33 -8.38
CA GLN A 220 8.07 -16.40 -7.37
C GLN A 220 9.09 -17.10 -6.45
N MET A 221 8.78 -18.32 -6.00
CA MET A 221 9.73 -19.12 -5.20
C MET A 221 10.99 -19.46 -6.00
N GLN A 222 10.87 -19.88 -7.27
CA GLN A 222 12.04 -20.18 -8.09
C GLN A 222 12.93 -18.94 -8.26
N ASN A 223 12.34 -17.78 -8.55
CA ASN A 223 13.09 -16.53 -8.69
C ASN A 223 13.83 -16.16 -7.39
N LEU A 224 13.21 -16.39 -6.22
CA LEU A 224 13.88 -16.19 -4.94
C LEU A 224 15.04 -17.17 -4.75
N LEU A 225 14.86 -18.46 -5.05
CA LEU A 225 15.90 -19.47 -4.90
C LEU A 225 17.11 -19.17 -5.81
N ASP A 226 16.86 -18.77 -7.06
CA ASP A 226 17.89 -18.37 -8.01
C ASP A 226 18.64 -17.10 -7.54
N ALA A 227 17.90 -16.11 -7.03
CA ALA A 227 18.51 -14.89 -6.51
C ALA A 227 19.36 -15.13 -5.26
N LEU A 228 18.99 -16.05 -4.38
CA LEU A 228 19.77 -16.42 -3.19
C LEU A 228 21.13 -17.03 -3.53
N ASP A 229 21.30 -17.58 -4.71
CA ASP A 229 22.61 -18.10 -5.17
C ASP A 229 23.61 -16.97 -5.50
N SER A 230 23.15 -15.73 -5.63
CA SER A 230 24.04 -14.55 -5.73
C SER A 230 24.80 -14.24 -4.43
N LEU A 231 24.39 -14.84 -3.31
CA LEU A 231 25.02 -14.66 -1.98
C LEU A 231 25.61 -15.98 -1.47
N PRO A 232 26.67 -16.55 -2.10
CA PRO A 232 27.18 -17.90 -1.77
C PRO A 232 27.71 -18.01 -0.33
N ASP A 233 28.18 -16.92 0.26
CA ASP A 233 28.76 -16.88 1.62
C ASP A 233 27.70 -16.84 2.74
N TYR A 234 26.41 -16.63 2.40
CA TYR A 234 25.36 -16.53 3.39
C TYR A 234 24.79 -17.90 3.75
N LYS A 235 24.58 -18.13 5.05
CA LYS A 235 23.75 -19.22 5.56
C LYS A 235 22.29 -18.84 5.42
N ILE A 236 21.41 -19.79 5.13
CA ILE A 236 20.00 -19.56 4.89
C ILE A 236 19.19 -20.44 5.83
N LEU A 237 18.34 -19.80 6.64
CA LEU A 237 17.36 -20.47 7.48
C LEU A 237 15.98 -20.24 6.88
N PHE A 238 15.40 -21.26 6.26
CA PHE A 238 14.03 -21.22 5.77
C PHE A 238 13.02 -21.64 6.82
N THR A 239 11.87 -20.95 6.85
CA THR A 239 10.66 -21.47 7.43
C THR A 239 9.65 -21.77 6.32
N HIS A 240 8.75 -22.76 6.57
CA HIS A 240 7.69 -23.06 5.62
C HIS A 240 6.72 -21.88 5.50
N PRO A 241 6.07 -21.70 4.34
CA PRO A 241 4.92 -20.81 4.21
C PRO A 241 3.79 -21.27 5.13
N ASN A 242 2.82 -20.38 5.36
CA ASN A 242 1.55 -20.78 5.97
C ASN A 242 0.84 -21.79 5.08
N ASN A 243 -0.08 -22.58 5.66
CA ASN A 243 -0.88 -23.56 4.92
C ASN A 243 -2.01 -22.91 4.10
N ASP A 244 -1.66 -21.89 3.36
CA ASP A 244 -2.55 -21.32 2.35
C ASP A 244 -2.60 -22.26 1.12
N THR A 245 -3.59 -22.09 0.27
CA THR A 245 -3.65 -22.79 -1.01
C THR A 245 -2.30 -22.66 -1.75
N ASP A 246 -1.78 -23.74 -2.30
CA ASP A 246 -0.48 -23.81 -3.00
C ASP A 246 0.80 -23.81 -2.14
N ALA A 247 0.71 -23.99 -0.82
CA ALA A 247 1.91 -24.07 0.04
C ALA A 247 2.76 -25.31 -0.21
N GLN A 248 2.13 -26.47 -0.48
CA GLN A 248 2.85 -27.75 -0.62
C GLN A 248 3.90 -27.77 -1.75
N PRO A 249 3.62 -27.27 -2.96
CA PRO A 249 4.64 -27.18 -4.02
C PRO A 249 5.84 -26.31 -3.61
N LEU A 250 5.61 -25.22 -2.86
CA LEU A 250 6.69 -24.36 -2.38
C LEU A 250 7.58 -25.07 -1.36
N ILE A 251 6.99 -25.85 -0.46
CA ILE A 251 7.74 -26.68 0.51
C ILE A 251 8.65 -27.67 -0.21
N GLU A 252 8.14 -28.36 -1.25
CA GLU A 252 8.93 -29.29 -2.05
C GLU A 252 10.10 -28.60 -2.79
N MET A 253 9.89 -27.38 -3.28
CA MET A 253 10.95 -26.59 -3.91
C MET A 253 12.04 -26.20 -2.90
N ILE A 254 11.66 -25.73 -1.72
CA ILE A 254 12.59 -25.38 -0.64
C ILE A 254 13.39 -26.62 -0.21
N GLU A 255 12.75 -27.77 -0.06
CA GLU A 255 13.44 -29.01 0.33
C GLU A 255 14.42 -29.50 -0.74
N ARG A 256 14.07 -29.43 -2.03
CA ARG A 256 15.01 -29.72 -3.13
C ARG A 256 16.22 -28.78 -3.13
N TYR A 257 15.98 -27.49 -2.90
CA TYR A 257 17.05 -26.50 -2.81
C TYR A 257 17.99 -26.80 -1.63
N ARG A 258 17.44 -27.18 -0.46
CA ARG A 258 18.21 -27.60 0.73
C ARG A 258 19.05 -28.84 0.46
N GLN A 259 18.49 -29.89 -0.18
CA GLN A 259 19.21 -31.14 -0.47
C GLN A 259 20.49 -30.90 -1.28
N ALA A 260 20.45 -29.96 -2.21
CA ALA A 260 21.62 -29.59 -3.02
C ALA A 260 22.65 -28.71 -2.25
N ARG A 261 22.27 -28.13 -1.08
CA ARG A 261 23.06 -27.11 -0.36
C ARG A 261 23.06 -27.32 1.17
N GLN A 262 23.17 -28.57 1.64
CA GLN A 262 22.99 -28.96 3.05
C GLN A 262 23.88 -28.22 4.06
N GLN A 263 25.09 -27.81 3.65
CA GLN A 263 26.00 -27.06 4.53
C GLN A 263 25.60 -25.56 4.68
N ARG A 264 24.79 -25.06 3.74
CA ARG A 264 24.43 -23.65 3.63
C ARG A 264 22.97 -23.39 4.02
N VAL A 265 22.08 -24.36 3.81
CA VAL A 265 20.64 -24.20 3.92
C VAL A 265 20.05 -25.11 4.99
N CYS A 266 19.37 -24.53 5.93
CA CYS A 266 18.54 -25.19 6.92
C CYS A 266 17.05 -24.89 6.65
N VAL A 267 16.20 -25.90 6.80
CA VAL A 267 14.75 -25.75 6.69
C VAL A 267 14.11 -26.21 7.98
N VAL A 268 13.30 -25.36 8.57
CA VAL A 268 12.53 -25.68 9.77
C VAL A 268 11.07 -25.37 9.46
N PRO A 269 10.15 -26.34 9.58
CA PRO A 269 8.74 -26.10 9.29
C PRO A 269 8.15 -24.89 10.01
N SER A 270 8.51 -24.73 11.29
CA SER A 270 8.16 -23.54 12.07
C SER A 270 9.16 -23.37 13.22
N LEU A 271 9.61 -22.14 13.40
CA LEU A 271 10.45 -21.79 14.55
C LEU A 271 9.62 -21.61 15.84
N GLY A 272 8.32 -21.37 15.75
CA GLY A 272 7.52 -20.92 16.88
C GLY A 272 7.99 -19.56 17.41
N ARG A 273 7.31 -19.02 18.42
CA ARG A 273 7.53 -17.66 18.89
C ARG A 273 8.94 -17.42 19.42
N VAL A 274 9.39 -18.22 20.40
CA VAL A 274 10.67 -17.97 21.09
C VAL A 274 11.85 -18.13 20.14
N ARG A 275 11.91 -19.22 19.36
CA ARG A 275 13.02 -19.46 18.42
C ARG A 275 13.05 -18.41 17.30
N TYR A 276 11.86 -18.01 16.78
CA TYR A 276 11.77 -16.98 15.75
C TYR A 276 12.34 -15.65 16.27
N LEU A 277 11.86 -15.16 17.40
CA LEU A 277 12.32 -13.90 18.01
C LEU A 277 13.80 -13.98 18.39
N SER A 278 14.29 -15.14 18.83
CA SER A 278 15.72 -15.37 19.12
C SER A 278 16.55 -15.33 17.84
N ALA A 279 16.07 -15.94 16.74
CA ALA A 279 16.76 -15.94 15.45
C ALA A 279 16.99 -14.51 14.93
N LEU A 280 16.06 -13.58 15.17
CA LEU A 280 16.21 -12.17 14.79
C LEU A 280 17.44 -11.49 15.40
N GLN A 281 18.03 -12.02 16.48
CA GLN A 281 19.27 -11.49 17.05
C GLN A 281 20.52 -11.92 16.29
N TYR A 282 20.44 -12.99 15.50
CA TYR A 282 21.61 -13.69 14.93
C TYR A 282 21.62 -13.74 13.41
N VAL A 283 20.58 -13.20 12.73
CA VAL A 283 20.53 -13.10 11.28
C VAL A 283 20.85 -11.69 10.81
N SER A 284 21.41 -11.60 9.61
CA SER A 284 21.80 -10.32 8.98
C SER A 284 20.62 -9.58 8.38
N ALA A 285 19.61 -10.32 7.91
CA ALA A 285 18.37 -9.79 7.34
C ALA A 285 17.26 -10.84 7.35
N VAL A 286 16.01 -10.37 7.28
CA VAL A 286 14.83 -11.18 6.96
C VAL A 286 14.48 -10.97 5.50
N VAL A 287 14.13 -12.05 4.77
CA VAL A 287 13.84 -12.02 3.34
C VAL A 287 12.51 -12.75 3.08
N GLY A 288 11.66 -12.17 2.28
CA GLY A 288 10.38 -12.77 1.84
C GLY A 288 9.23 -11.80 1.88
N ASN A 289 8.02 -12.28 2.19
CA ASN A 289 6.80 -11.46 2.20
C ASN A 289 5.94 -11.67 3.45
N SER A 290 6.56 -12.04 4.57
CA SER A 290 5.88 -12.18 5.85
C SER A 290 5.60 -10.81 6.48
N SER A 291 4.42 -10.63 7.07
CA SER A 291 4.06 -9.41 7.80
C SER A 291 5.00 -9.10 8.98
N SER A 292 5.60 -10.14 9.57
CA SER A 292 6.59 -9.96 10.65
C SER A 292 7.81 -9.15 10.20
N GLY A 293 8.19 -9.24 8.92
CA GLY A 293 9.26 -8.42 8.33
C GLY A 293 9.01 -6.92 8.44
N LEU A 294 7.74 -6.51 8.44
CA LEU A 294 7.34 -5.11 8.56
C LEU A 294 7.06 -4.72 10.02
N VAL A 295 6.49 -5.63 10.80
CA VAL A 295 5.94 -5.34 12.14
C VAL A 295 6.98 -5.54 13.25
N GLU A 296 7.55 -6.75 13.38
CA GLU A 296 8.47 -7.08 14.48
C GLU A 296 9.94 -6.80 14.17
N VAL A 297 10.37 -7.16 12.95
CA VAL A 297 11.79 -7.14 12.56
C VAL A 297 12.45 -5.78 12.70
N PRO A 298 11.82 -4.64 12.36
CA PRO A 298 12.42 -3.32 12.58
C PRO A 298 12.76 -3.04 14.04
N SER A 299 11.97 -3.57 15.00
CA SER A 299 12.26 -3.42 16.44
C SER A 299 13.41 -4.30 16.92
N ALA A 300 13.71 -5.40 16.22
CA ALA A 300 14.92 -6.19 16.46
C ALA A 300 16.19 -5.46 16.01
N GLY A 301 16.06 -4.47 15.12
CA GLY A 301 17.17 -3.68 14.60
C GLY A 301 17.89 -4.33 13.43
N ILE A 302 17.22 -5.22 12.71
CA ILE A 302 17.71 -5.85 11.49
C ILE A 302 16.85 -5.45 10.28
N PRO A 303 17.41 -5.45 9.07
CA PRO A 303 16.69 -5.06 7.87
C PRO A 303 15.81 -6.19 7.33
N THR A 304 14.80 -5.81 6.55
CA THR A 304 13.91 -6.72 5.83
C THR A 304 13.98 -6.47 4.33
N LEU A 305 14.04 -7.53 3.51
CA LEU A 305 13.71 -7.51 2.09
C LEU A 305 12.28 -8.05 1.92
N ASP A 306 11.36 -7.18 1.54
CA ASP A 306 9.96 -7.52 1.27
C ASP A 306 9.76 -7.71 -0.24
N ILE A 307 9.34 -8.92 -0.66
CA ILE A 307 9.30 -9.36 -2.05
C ILE A 307 7.86 -9.41 -2.55
N GLY A 308 7.61 -8.78 -3.71
CA GLY A 308 6.31 -8.80 -4.39
C GLY A 308 5.28 -7.87 -3.73
N ILE A 309 4.00 -8.12 -4.03
CA ILE A 309 2.91 -7.19 -3.67
C ILE A 309 2.14 -7.58 -2.40
N ARG A 310 2.43 -8.73 -1.77
CA ARG A 310 1.64 -9.25 -0.64
C ARG A 310 1.50 -8.26 0.52
N GLN A 311 2.54 -7.49 0.81
CA GLN A 311 2.55 -6.48 1.88
C GLN A 311 2.37 -5.06 1.35
N GLN A 312 2.07 -4.88 0.07
CA GLN A 312 1.90 -3.55 -0.53
C GLN A 312 0.77 -2.78 0.16
N GLY A 313 1.00 -1.49 0.41
CA GLY A 313 0.07 -0.62 1.12
C GLY A 313 0.22 -0.62 2.65
N ARG A 314 1.01 -1.53 3.24
CA ARG A 314 1.29 -1.52 4.67
C ARG A 314 2.32 -0.44 5.03
N THR A 315 2.13 0.16 6.18
CA THR A 315 3.14 1.05 6.80
C THR A 315 4.43 0.27 7.01
N ALA A 316 5.57 0.82 6.58
CA ALA A 316 6.87 0.17 6.70
C ALA A 316 7.92 1.09 7.33
N ALA A 317 8.83 0.51 8.09
CA ALA A 317 10.01 1.21 8.60
C ALA A 317 11.02 1.47 7.47
N LYS A 318 11.89 2.47 7.64
CA LYS A 318 12.96 2.79 6.67
C LYS A 318 13.99 1.67 6.49
N SER A 319 14.01 0.67 7.36
CA SER A 319 14.85 -0.52 7.28
C SER A 319 14.26 -1.63 6.42
N VAL A 320 13.04 -1.45 5.87
CA VAL A 320 12.39 -2.36 4.94
C VAL A 320 12.70 -1.93 3.53
N VAL A 321 13.29 -2.84 2.75
CA VAL A 321 13.55 -2.69 1.32
C VAL A 321 12.46 -3.46 0.58
N HIS A 322 11.72 -2.80 -0.31
CA HIS A 322 10.71 -3.45 -1.15
C HIS A 322 11.29 -3.73 -2.53
N CYS A 323 11.03 -4.90 -3.08
CA CYS A 323 11.40 -5.22 -4.47
C CYS A 323 10.27 -5.98 -5.18
N GLY A 324 10.33 -6.03 -6.52
CA GLY A 324 9.49 -6.91 -7.32
C GLY A 324 9.86 -8.38 -7.14
N ALA A 325 9.23 -9.25 -7.91
CA ALA A 325 9.37 -10.69 -7.79
C ALA A 325 10.26 -11.33 -8.90
N SER A 326 10.88 -10.54 -9.78
CA SER A 326 11.87 -11.04 -10.76
C SER A 326 13.22 -11.32 -10.11
N VAL A 327 14.02 -12.20 -10.71
CA VAL A 327 15.36 -12.55 -10.20
C VAL A 327 16.24 -11.31 -10.03
N ASP A 328 16.28 -10.44 -11.04
CA ASP A 328 17.13 -9.25 -11.03
C ASP A 328 16.73 -8.26 -9.92
N GLU A 329 15.43 -8.06 -9.72
CA GLU A 329 14.92 -7.18 -8.65
C GLU A 329 15.23 -7.75 -7.26
N ILE A 330 15.09 -9.07 -7.09
CA ILE A 330 15.42 -9.74 -5.82
C ILE A 330 16.93 -9.67 -5.56
N VAL A 331 17.78 -9.89 -6.57
CA VAL A 331 19.25 -9.77 -6.44
C VAL A 331 19.63 -8.34 -6.02
N ALA A 332 19.08 -7.33 -6.68
CA ALA A 332 19.32 -5.94 -6.31
C ALA A 332 18.84 -5.66 -4.86
N GLY A 333 17.66 -6.16 -4.50
CA GLY A 333 17.13 -6.06 -3.14
C GLY A 333 18.01 -6.76 -2.10
N LEU A 334 18.55 -7.94 -2.40
CA LEU A 334 19.49 -8.68 -1.54
C LEU A 334 20.79 -7.90 -1.31
N GLN A 335 21.34 -7.27 -2.34
CA GLN A 335 22.52 -6.41 -2.24
C GLN A 335 22.22 -5.19 -1.36
N GLU A 336 21.08 -4.56 -1.56
CA GLU A 336 20.66 -3.38 -0.79
C GLU A 336 20.41 -3.74 0.68
N VAL A 337 19.62 -4.77 0.98
CA VAL A 337 19.26 -5.16 2.35
C VAL A 337 20.47 -5.64 3.17
N THR A 338 21.51 -6.16 2.51
CA THR A 338 22.76 -6.57 3.17
C THR A 338 23.81 -5.46 3.25
N SER A 339 23.53 -4.27 2.69
CA SER A 339 24.43 -3.11 2.70
C SER A 339 24.63 -2.54 4.11
N GLU A 340 25.77 -1.90 4.35
CA GLU A 340 26.05 -1.21 5.60
C GLU A 340 25.08 -0.04 5.82
N ARG A 341 24.64 0.63 4.74
CA ARG A 341 23.67 1.71 4.77
C ARG A 341 22.35 1.27 5.42
N ILE A 342 21.75 0.19 4.95
CA ILE A 342 20.47 -0.28 5.48
C ILE A 342 20.64 -0.88 6.88
N ARG A 343 21.73 -1.58 7.16
CA ARG A 343 22.03 -2.07 8.52
C ARG A 343 22.15 -0.93 9.53
N THR A 344 22.78 0.17 9.15
CA THR A 344 22.86 1.37 10.01
C THR A 344 21.49 1.99 10.27
N ILE A 345 20.61 2.00 9.28
CA ILE A 345 19.22 2.47 9.44
C ILE A 345 18.45 1.52 10.38
N ALA A 346 18.55 0.21 10.16
CA ALA A 346 17.86 -0.80 10.97
C ALA A 346 18.30 -0.75 12.45
N ALA A 347 19.59 -0.54 12.71
CA ALA A 347 20.13 -0.44 14.07
C ALA A 347 19.52 0.69 14.92
N ARG A 348 18.85 1.68 14.29
CA ARG A 348 18.12 2.74 15.01
C ARG A 348 16.83 2.24 15.64
N LYS A 349 16.32 1.08 15.22
CA LYS A 349 15.07 0.46 15.68
C LYS A 349 13.85 1.38 15.55
N ASP A 350 13.87 2.25 14.54
CA ASP A 350 12.77 3.17 14.25
C ASP A 350 11.63 2.38 13.60
N ASN A 351 10.62 2.06 14.41
CA ASN A 351 9.51 1.18 14.01
C ASN A 351 8.17 1.87 14.23
N PRO A 352 7.36 2.12 13.18
CA PRO A 352 6.05 2.77 13.30
C PRO A 352 5.03 1.95 14.12
N TYR A 353 5.27 0.66 14.32
CA TYR A 353 4.42 -0.25 15.11
C TYR A 353 4.79 -0.29 16.59
N ALA A 354 5.95 0.26 16.95
CA ALA A 354 6.40 0.27 18.33
C ALA A 354 5.67 1.34 19.16
N LYS A 355 5.16 0.93 20.31
CA LYS A 355 4.58 1.84 21.29
C LYS A 355 4.94 1.39 22.70
N ALA A 356 5.20 2.34 23.58
CA ALA A 356 5.39 2.03 24.98
C ALA A 356 4.09 1.48 25.59
N ASP A 357 4.23 0.51 26.50
CA ASP A 357 3.11 -0.05 27.26
C ASP A 357 1.96 -0.67 26.42
N THR A 358 2.25 -1.17 25.21
CA THR A 358 1.26 -1.77 24.29
C THR A 358 0.28 -2.71 25.01
N LEU A 359 0.76 -3.69 25.78
CA LEU A 359 -0.10 -4.63 26.49
C LEU A 359 -1.00 -3.93 27.52
N LYS A 360 -0.43 -2.98 28.27
CA LYS A 360 -1.19 -2.19 29.25
C LYS A 360 -2.26 -1.35 28.59
N LEU A 361 -1.92 -0.66 27.49
CA LEU A 361 -2.88 0.14 26.71
C LEU A 361 -4.04 -0.71 26.19
N MET A 362 -3.76 -1.92 25.68
CA MET A 362 -4.77 -2.85 25.21
C MET A 362 -5.70 -3.30 26.35
N THR A 363 -5.15 -3.78 27.44
CA THR A 363 -5.93 -4.29 28.58
C THR A 363 -6.73 -3.17 29.27
N ASP A 364 -6.14 -1.99 29.45
CA ASP A 364 -6.85 -0.83 30.04
C ASP A 364 -8.01 -0.38 29.14
N ALA A 365 -7.81 -0.33 27.83
CA ALA A 365 -8.88 0.01 26.88
C ALA A 365 -10.05 -0.98 26.92
N ILE A 366 -9.75 -2.29 26.99
CA ILE A 366 -10.77 -3.34 27.11
C ILE A 366 -11.55 -3.20 28.42
N MET A 367 -10.86 -3.01 29.54
CA MET A 367 -11.48 -2.95 30.86
C MET A 367 -12.25 -1.64 31.12
N ALA A 368 -11.79 -0.53 30.55
CA ALA A 368 -12.42 0.77 30.71
C ALA A 368 -13.69 0.95 29.85
N TYR A 369 -13.88 0.12 28.82
CA TYR A 369 -14.99 0.28 27.90
C TYR A 369 -16.33 -0.14 28.57
N PRO A 370 -17.41 0.66 28.46
CA PRO A 370 -18.68 0.42 29.15
C PRO A 370 -19.54 -0.62 28.38
N TRP A 371 -19.11 -1.88 28.31
CA TRP A 371 -19.72 -2.96 27.52
C TRP A 371 -21.22 -3.14 27.76
N ARG A 372 -21.66 -3.05 29.02
CA ARG A 372 -23.06 -3.28 29.43
C ARG A 372 -23.98 -2.08 29.19
N GLN A 373 -23.42 -0.90 28.89
CA GLN A 373 -24.18 0.35 28.73
C GLN A 373 -24.32 0.80 27.28
N ASN A 374 -23.44 0.36 26.38
CA ASN A 374 -23.35 0.84 24.98
C ASN A 374 -23.75 -0.26 23.97
N ALA A 375 -25.00 -0.73 24.04
CA ALA A 375 -25.51 -1.78 23.15
C ALA A 375 -25.67 -1.35 21.69
N LEU A 376 -25.72 -0.04 21.37
CA LEU A 376 -25.92 0.45 20.02
C LEU A 376 -24.66 1.11 19.46
N LYS A 377 -24.11 0.49 18.42
CA LYS A 377 -23.07 1.09 17.58
C LYS A 377 -23.70 2.07 16.61
N ARG A 378 -23.33 3.33 16.69
CA ARG A 378 -23.74 4.36 15.72
C ARG A 378 -22.64 4.58 14.70
N PHE A 379 -23.05 4.83 13.44
CA PHE A 379 -22.14 5.29 12.42
C PHE A 379 -21.62 6.68 12.78
N TYR A 380 -20.33 6.89 12.67
CA TYR A 380 -19.69 8.18 12.90
C TYR A 380 -19.47 8.89 11.57
N ASP A 381 -20.23 9.95 11.34
CA ASP A 381 -20.03 10.82 10.20
C ASP A 381 -18.85 11.76 10.48
N LEU A 382 -17.86 11.76 9.61
CA LEU A 382 -16.78 12.74 9.71
C LEU A 382 -17.37 14.14 9.59
N PRO A 383 -17.08 15.08 10.55
CA PRO A 383 -17.54 16.45 10.45
C PRO A 383 -17.15 17.04 9.09
N GLN A 384 -18.11 17.59 8.35
CA GLN A 384 -17.85 18.16 7.01
C GLN A 384 -16.73 19.21 7.03
N LYS A 385 -16.54 19.94 8.15
CA LYS A 385 -15.41 20.85 8.36
C LYS A 385 -14.08 20.15 8.59
N GLU A 386 -14.08 18.92 9.07
CA GLU A 386 -12.86 18.10 9.23
C GLU A 386 -12.57 17.28 7.98
N ALA A 387 -13.56 16.87 7.20
CA ALA A 387 -13.35 16.32 5.86
C ALA A 387 -12.76 17.39 4.93
N ALA A 388 -13.27 18.61 4.94
CA ALA A 388 -12.69 19.76 4.24
C ALA A 388 -11.33 20.20 4.85
N LYS A 389 -11.15 20.11 6.18
CA LYS A 389 -9.87 20.39 6.84
C LYS A 389 -8.89 19.23 6.70
N ARG A 390 -9.33 17.99 6.53
CA ARG A 390 -8.43 16.85 6.24
C ARG A 390 -8.05 16.77 4.75
N CYS A 391 -8.91 17.20 3.83
CA CYS A 391 -8.43 17.60 2.50
C CYS A 391 -7.46 18.80 2.57
N GLN A 392 -7.64 19.72 3.53
CA GLN A 392 -6.73 20.83 3.79
C GLN A 392 -5.63 20.54 4.82
N GLN A 393 -5.78 19.51 5.69
CA GLN A 393 -4.80 19.09 6.69
C GLN A 393 -3.97 17.87 6.28
N SER A 394 -4.38 17.07 5.30
CA SER A 394 -3.41 16.30 4.51
C SER A 394 -2.51 17.24 3.69
N SER A 395 -2.92 18.49 3.47
CA SER A 395 -2.06 19.59 3.02
C SER A 395 -1.47 20.44 4.15
N LYS A 396 -1.84 20.22 5.45
CA LYS A 396 -1.35 21.02 6.59
C LYS A 396 -0.71 20.23 7.74
N SER A 397 -0.85 18.92 7.85
CA SER A 397 -0.15 18.12 8.88
C SER A 397 1.26 17.68 8.47
N THR A 398 1.73 18.17 7.31
CA THR A 398 3.16 18.23 6.98
C THR A 398 3.76 19.63 7.22
N THR A 399 3.00 20.55 7.88
CA THR A 399 3.44 21.95 8.03
C THR A 399 3.42 22.47 9.46
N GLU A 400 3.79 21.62 10.45
CA GLU A 400 4.21 22.15 11.75
C GLU A 400 5.47 21.46 12.27
N ASN A 401 6.44 21.22 11.43
CA ASN A 401 7.86 21.17 11.76
C ASN A 401 8.72 20.98 10.49
N THR A 402 8.65 21.92 9.59
CA THR A 402 9.77 22.33 8.74
C THR A 402 9.40 23.70 8.17
N SER A 403 10.33 24.61 8.23
CA SER A 403 10.38 25.91 7.57
C SER A 403 9.51 26.00 6.31
N ASN A 404 8.82 27.11 6.13
CA ASN A 404 8.00 27.56 5.01
C ASN A 404 8.79 27.49 3.66
N GLU A 405 9.16 26.31 3.20
CA GLU A 405 9.74 26.10 1.87
C GLU A 405 8.59 25.84 0.89
N ARG A 406 8.27 26.88 0.14
CA ARG A 406 7.39 26.84 -1.02
C ARG A 406 7.98 25.83 -1.99
N LEU A 407 7.27 24.72 -2.32
CA LEU A 407 7.72 23.73 -3.30
C LEU A 407 8.16 24.43 -4.58
N SER A 408 9.41 24.24 -4.95
CA SER A 408 10.00 24.80 -6.16
C SER A 408 9.38 24.10 -7.39
N THR A 409 8.91 24.88 -8.35
CA THR A 409 8.11 24.36 -9.47
C THR A 409 8.69 24.85 -10.80
N LEU A 410 9.05 23.92 -11.69
CA LEU A 410 9.46 24.22 -13.06
C LEU A 410 8.25 24.05 -14.00
N PHE A 411 7.90 25.08 -14.76
CA PHE A 411 6.90 24.98 -15.83
C PHE A 411 7.58 24.64 -17.15
N VAL A 412 7.13 23.56 -17.82
CA VAL A 412 7.70 23.08 -19.08
C VAL A 412 6.66 23.14 -20.19
N ILE A 413 7.00 23.81 -21.28
CA ILE A 413 6.18 23.97 -22.47
C ILE A 413 6.92 23.31 -23.65
N PRO A 414 6.58 22.08 -24.07
CA PRO A 414 7.22 21.41 -25.18
C PRO A 414 6.58 21.86 -26.51
N ALA A 415 7.38 22.47 -27.37
CA ALA A 415 6.93 22.94 -28.68
C ALA A 415 7.92 22.52 -29.78
N ARG A 416 7.62 21.47 -30.55
CA ARG A 416 8.48 21.04 -31.66
C ARG A 416 8.16 21.78 -32.96
N GLY A 417 9.15 21.96 -33.84
CA GLY A 417 8.98 22.61 -35.15
C GLY A 417 8.18 21.78 -36.15
N GLY A 418 8.36 20.45 -36.15
CA GLY A 418 7.77 19.51 -37.11
C GLY A 418 6.35 19.04 -36.75
N SER A 419 5.32 19.88 -36.85
CA SER A 419 3.92 19.48 -36.61
C SER A 419 3.28 18.91 -37.88
N LYS A 420 2.89 17.60 -37.88
CA LYS A 420 2.32 16.90 -39.05
C LYS A 420 0.86 17.30 -39.37
N GLY A 421 0.02 17.42 -38.33
CA GLY A 421 -1.42 17.69 -38.52
C GLY A 421 -1.72 19.12 -38.92
N ILE A 422 -1.01 20.10 -38.34
CA ILE A 422 -1.13 21.53 -38.65
C ILE A 422 0.29 22.09 -38.78
N PRO A 423 0.80 22.38 -39.99
CA PRO A 423 2.14 22.93 -40.18
C PRO A 423 2.33 24.25 -39.43
N GLY A 424 3.46 24.39 -38.75
CA GLY A 424 3.79 25.58 -37.94
C GLY A 424 2.83 25.83 -36.76
N LYS A 425 2.12 24.82 -36.30
CA LYS A 425 1.04 24.89 -35.28
C LYS A 425 1.37 25.82 -34.10
N ASN A 426 2.56 25.67 -33.53
CA ASN A 426 2.95 26.37 -32.31
C ASN A 426 3.09 27.89 -32.46
N ILE A 427 3.43 28.38 -33.66
CA ILE A 427 3.60 29.80 -33.97
C ILE A 427 2.45 30.40 -34.79
N LYS A 428 1.47 29.55 -35.18
CA LYS A 428 0.28 30.00 -35.88
C LYS A 428 -0.60 30.83 -34.98
N ASP A 429 -1.19 31.91 -35.53
CA ASP A 429 -2.13 32.75 -34.77
C ASP A 429 -3.36 31.96 -34.35
N PHE A 430 -3.61 31.95 -33.03
CA PHE A 430 -4.80 31.40 -32.39
C PHE A 430 -5.44 32.51 -31.56
N ALA A 431 -6.60 32.98 -32.03
CA ALA A 431 -7.38 34.03 -31.35
C ALA A 431 -6.55 35.31 -31.01
N GLY A 432 -5.73 35.78 -31.96
CA GLY A 432 -5.03 37.06 -31.92
C GLY A 432 -3.60 37.01 -31.38
N LYS A 433 -3.03 35.83 -31.10
CA LYS A 433 -1.59 35.66 -30.76
C LYS A 433 -1.10 34.24 -31.09
N PRO A 434 0.22 34.02 -31.24
CA PRO A 434 0.79 32.70 -31.48
C PRO A 434 0.36 31.68 -30.44
N LEU A 435 0.07 30.45 -30.88
CA LEU A 435 -0.48 29.38 -30.01
C LEU A 435 0.34 29.15 -28.72
N ILE A 436 1.70 29.14 -28.83
CA ILE A 436 2.58 28.94 -27.65
C ILE A 436 2.38 30.03 -26.59
N CYS A 437 2.04 31.27 -27.00
CA CYS A 437 1.87 32.39 -26.09
C CYS A 437 0.73 32.17 -25.07
N HIS A 438 -0.31 31.40 -25.42
CA HIS A 438 -1.37 31.03 -24.47
C HIS A 438 -0.85 30.16 -23.33
N SER A 439 0.10 29.26 -23.60
CA SER A 439 0.73 28.45 -22.55
C SER A 439 1.74 29.25 -21.71
N ILE A 440 2.46 30.18 -22.34
CA ILE A 440 3.38 31.11 -21.64
C ILE A 440 2.59 31.97 -20.66
N ASP A 441 1.50 32.60 -21.11
CA ASP A 441 0.65 33.43 -20.25
C ASP A 441 0.06 32.62 -19.10
N CYS A 442 -0.39 31.42 -19.38
CA CYS A 442 -0.92 30.53 -18.34
C CYS A 442 0.15 30.18 -17.27
N ALA A 443 1.38 29.91 -17.69
CA ALA A 443 2.51 29.65 -16.77
C ALA A 443 2.87 30.88 -15.92
N ARG A 444 2.85 32.08 -16.51
CA ARG A 444 3.15 33.36 -15.83
C ARG A 444 2.22 33.71 -14.68
N HIS A 445 1.03 33.10 -14.58
CA HIS A 445 0.18 33.23 -13.40
C HIS A 445 0.76 32.55 -12.15
N PHE A 446 1.71 31.63 -12.31
CA PHE A 446 2.24 30.79 -11.23
C PHE A 446 3.73 30.89 -11.01
N ALA A 447 4.49 31.34 -12.02
CA ALA A 447 5.94 31.34 -12.04
C ALA A 447 6.49 32.61 -12.68
N THR A 448 7.72 32.93 -12.32
CA THR A 448 8.52 33.94 -13.04
C THR A 448 9.09 33.33 -14.33
N ASP A 449 9.45 34.15 -15.31
CA ASP A 449 10.00 33.68 -16.59
C ASP A 449 11.25 32.79 -16.41
N ASP A 450 11.98 32.97 -15.32
CA ASP A 450 13.14 32.15 -14.96
C ASP A 450 12.78 30.68 -14.62
N ASP A 451 11.54 30.41 -14.21
CA ASP A 451 11.03 29.09 -13.86
C ASP A 451 10.12 28.52 -14.96
N ILE A 452 10.10 29.16 -16.15
CA ILE A 452 9.37 28.71 -17.34
C ILE A 452 10.36 28.24 -18.41
N CYS A 453 10.31 26.96 -18.73
CA CYS A 453 11.14 26.32 -19.75
C CYS A 453 10.32 26.06 -21.01
N LEU A 454 10.53 26.84 -22.04
CA LEU A 454 10.11 26.46 -23.40
C LEU A 454 11.19 25.56 -24.01
N THR A 455 10.86 24.30 -24.33
CA THR A 455 11.77 23.35 -24.96
C THR A 455 11.39 23.13 -26.40
N THR A 456 12.25 23.53 -27.34
CA THR A 456 12.02 23.48 -28.81
C THR A 456 13.29 23.22 -29.58
N ASP A 457 13.18 22.60 -30.75
CA ASP A 457 14.18 22.35 -31.78
C ASP A 457 14.20 23.46 -32.87
N SER A 458 13.14 24.32 -32.89
CA SER A 458 12.92 25.29 -33.97
C SER A 458 13.37 26.70 -33.59
N GLN A 459 14.28 27.27 -34.37
CA GLN A 459 14.71 28.65 -34.21
C GLN A 459 13.59 29.68 -34.41
N GLU A 460 12.58 29.35 -35.26
CA GLU A 460 11.40 30.21 -35.46
C GLU A 460 10.54 30.27 -34.18
N ILE A 461 10.36 29.14 -33.50
CA ILE A 461 9.61 29.09 -32.24
C ILE A 461 10.36 29.84 -31.13
N ILE A 462 11.71 29.76 -31.11
CA ILE A 462 12.55 30.54 -30.19
C ILE A 462 12.34 32.02 -30.42
N SER A 463 12.45 32.48 -31.67
CA SER A 463 12.27 33.89 -32.00
C SER A 463 10.88 34.41 -31.55
N VAL A 464 9.81 33.67 -31.81
CA VAL A 464 8.46 34.07 -31.39
C VAL A 464 8.32 34.15 -29.88
N ALA A 465 8.95 33.24 -29.13
CA ALA A 465 8.92 33.25 -27.66
C ALA A 465 9.72 34.41 -27.08
N GLU A 466 10.90 34.70 -27.64
CA GLU A 466 11.76 35.82 -27.25
C GLU A 466 11.15 37.17 -27.58
N ASP A 467 10.52 37.31 -28.74
CA ASP A 467 9.73 38.50 -29.10
C ASP A 467 8.53 38.71 -28.15
N TYR A 468 8.00 37.59 -27.59
CA TYR A 468 6.94 37.62 -26.56
C TYR A 468 7.51 37.85 -25.14
N GLY A 469 8.83 38.02 -25.00
CA GLY A 469 9.53 38.33 -23.77
C GLY A 469 9.97 37.13 -22.94
N LEU A 470 9.82 35.90 -23.42
CA LEU A 470 10.27 34.68 -22.72
C LEU A 470 11.63 34.23 -23.30
N LYS A 471 12.70 34.31 -22.52
CA LYS A 471 14.01 33.80 -22.89
C LYS A 471 14.01 32.27 -22.95
N VAL A 472 14.44 31.70 -24.09
CA VAL A 472 14.57 30.26 -24.26
C VAL A 472 15.93 29.78 -23.79
N PRO A 473 16.03 28.88 -22.80
CA PRO A 473 17.29 28.55 -22.14
C PRO A 473 18.23 27.70 -22.99
N PHE A 474 17.72 26.90 -23.92
CA PHE A 474 18.50 26.01 -24.78
C PHE A 474 17.71 25.61 -26.05
N ILE A 475 18.42 25.15 -27.06
CA ILE A 475 17.85 24.48 -28.23
C ILE A 475 17.79 23.00 -27.93
N ARG A 476 16.62 22.37 -28.10
CA ARG A 476 16.42 20.92 -27.90
C ARG A 476 17.27 20.15 -28.91
N PRO A 477 18.06 19.15 -28.49
CA PRO A 477 18.80 18.28 -29.40
C PRO A 477 17.91 17.58 -30.43
N ASP A 478 18.38 17.41 -31.66
CA ASP A 478 17.62 16.78 -32.76
C ASP A 478 17.14 15.37 -32.44
N GLU A 479 17.90 14.62 -31.65
CA GLU A 479 17.56 13.28 -31.16
C GLU A 479 16.25 13.25 -30.36
N LEU A 480 15.98 14.35 -29.62
CA LEU A 480 14.77 14.56 -28.81
C LEU A 480 13.65 15.30 -29.59
N ALA A 481 13.87 15.62 -30.86
CA ALA A 481 12.91 16.28 -31.73
C ALA A 481 12.28 15.30 -32.75
N SER A 482 12.77 14.08 -32.83
CA SER A 482 12.26 13.03 -33.75
C SER A 482 10.81 12.63 -33.42
N ASP A 483 10.11 12.05 -34.42
CA ASP A 483 8.74 11.52 -34.23
C ASP A 483 8.66 10.36 -33.24
N THR A 484 9.77 9.70 -32.97
CA THR A 484 9.91 8.56 -32.04
C THR A 484 10.36 8.98 -30.65
N ALA A 485 10.81 10.24 -30.47
CA ALA A 485 11.19 10.75 -29.16
C ALA A 485 9.97 10.89 -28.25
N GLY A 486 10.01 10.23 -27.10
CA GLY A 486 8.94 10.29 -26.10
C GLY A 486 8.92 11.61 -25.34
N THR A 487 7.76 11.97 -24.83
CA THR A 487 7.65 13.13 -23.90
C THR A 487 8.56 12.98 -22.68
N TYR A 488 8.78 11.76 -22.23
CA TYR A 488 9.59 11.44 -21.05
C TYR A 488 11.04 11.95 -21.18
N GLU A 489 11.72 11.64 -22.27
CA GLU A 489 13.11 12.03 -22.53
C GLU A 489 13.26 13.55 -22.65
N VAL A 490 12.27 14.22 -23.25
CA VAL A 490 12.22 15.68 -23.36
C VAL A 490 12.11 16.34 -21.97
N LEU A 491 11.30 15.78 -21.08
CA LEU A 491 11.14 16.31 -19.73
C LEU A 491 12.40 16.07 -18.88
N LEU A 492 13.02 14.89 -18.98
CA LEU A 492 14.30 14.61 -18.31
C LEU A 492 15.41 15.55 -18.77
N HIS A 493 15.48 15.83 -20.08
CA HIS A 493 16.46 16.79 -20.61
C HIS A 493 16.26 18.19 -20.02
N ALA A 494 15.01 18.67 -19.94
CA ALA A 494 14.70 19.96 -19.35
C ALA A 494 15.12 20.02 -17.87
N VAL A 495 14.80 19.01 -17.06
CA VAL A 495 15.23 18.92 -15.66
C VAL A 495 16.76 18.92 -15.55
N GLY A 496 17.42 18.05 -16.31
CA GLY A 496 18.87 17.91 -16.28
C GLY A 496 19.62 19.21 -16.65
N PHE A 497 19.08 19.98 -17.59
CA PHE A 497 19.62 21.28 -17.96
C PHE A 497 19.61 22.28 -16.78
N TYR A 498 18.47 22.40 -16.08
CA TYR A 498 18.35 23.30 -14.93
C TYR A 498 19.20 22.82 -13.74
N GLU A 499 19.33 21.52 -13.53
CA GLU A 499 20.20 20.95 -12.49
C GLU A 499 21.69 21.26 -12.75
N GLN A 500 22.15 21.21 -14.02
CA GLN A 500 23.50 21.60 -14.39
C GLN A 500 23.76 23.08 -14.13
N MET A 501 22.72 23.93 -14.17
CA MET A 501 22.79 25.33 -13.76
C MET A 501 22.69 25.55 -12.24
N GLY A 502 22.63 24.46 -11.44
CA GLY A 502 22.50 24.52 -9.98
C GLY A 502 21.10 24.85 -9.48
N ARG A 503 20.07 24.71 -10.34
CA ARG A 503 18.67 24.95 -9.99
C ARG A 503 17.95 23.61 -9.81
N HIS A 504 17.41 23.37 -8.64
CA HIS A 504 16.67 22.15 -8.30
C HIS A 504 15.21 22.45 -8.05
N TYR A 505 14.32 21.59 -8.55
CA TYR A 505 12.89 21.73 -8.41
C TYR A 505 12.28 20.45 -7.80
N ASP A 506 11.26 20.62 -6.97
CA ASP A 506 10.54 19.51 -6.34
C ASP A 506 9.54 18.87 -7.29
N ARG A 507 8.93 19.70 -8.16
CA ARG A 507 7.92 19.28 -9.11
C ARG A 507 8.01 20.06 -10.42
N MET A 508 7.44 19.50 -11.48
CA MET A 508 7.27 20.22 -12.74
C MET A 508 5.79 20.28 -13.14
N VAL A 509 5.43 21.32 -13.87
CA VAL A 509 4.12 21.46 -14.53
C VAL A 509 4.33 21.45 -16.04
N LEU A 510 3.86 20.39 -16.70
CA LEU A 510 3.87 20.29 -18.14
C LEU A 510 2.58 20.92 -18.69
N LEU A 511 2.73 21.93 -19.57
CA LEU A 511 1.65 22.61 -20.26
C LEU A 511 1.78 22.40 -21.77
N GLN A 512 0.93 21.54 -22.34
CA GLN A 512 1.00 21.33 -23.79
C GLN A 512 0.39 22.51 -24.56
N PRO A 513 1.06 23.07 -25.59
CA PRO A 513 0.52 24.16 -26.41
C PRO A 513 -0.78 23.81 -27.12
N THR A 514 -0.99 22.53 -27.40
CA THR A 514 -2.17 22.01 -28.12
C THR A 514 -3.49 22.13 -27.37
N SER A 515 -3.46 22.54 -26.10
CA SER A 515 -4.67 22.73 -25.28
C SER A 515 -4.84 24.21 -24.87
N PRO A 516 -5.14 25.13 -25.81
CA PRO A 516 -5.15 26.58 -25.54
C PRO A 516 -6.36 27.05 -24.73
N LEU A 517 -7.40 26.22 -24.58
CA LEU A 517 -8.60 26.55 -23.81
C LEU A 517 -8.45 26.33 -22.29
N ARG A 518 -7.28 25.81 -21.86
CA ARG A 518 -6.92 25.66 -20.45
C ARG A 518 -6.83 27.03 -19.78
N THR A 519 -7.38 27.14 -18.59
CA THR A 519 -7.34 28.34 -17.76
C THR A 519 -6.32 28.21 -16.61
N ALA A 520 -5.99 29.33 -15.97
CA ALA A 520 -5.19 29.31 -14.75
C ALA A 520 -5.87 28.51 -13.62
N ASP A 521 -7.20 28.54 -13.54
CA ASP A 521 -7.93 27.75 -12.52
C ASP A 521 -7.77 26.23 -12.73
N ASP A 522 -7.69 25.77 -13.99
CA ASP A 522 -7.45 24.36 -14.29
C ASP A 522 -6.03 23.93 -13.84
N VAL A 523 -5.04 24.77 -14.03
CA VAL A 523 -3.66 24.55 -13.54
C VAL A 523 -3.64 24.56 -12.02
N LYS A 524 -4.32 25.54 -11.41
CA LYS A 524 -4.44 25.64 -9.95
C LYS A 524 -5.09 24.41 -9.34
N ALA A 525 -6.16 23.90 -9.94
CA ALA A 525 -6.83 22.67 -9.48
C ALA A 525 -5.87 21.46 -9.49
N CYS A 526 -5.02 21.34 -10.51
CA CYS A 526 -3.98 20.28 -10.53
C CYS A 526 -2.91 20.49 -9.46
N LEU A 527 -2.44 21.75 -9.27
CA LEU A 527 -1.45 22.10 -8.26
C LEU A 527 -1.98 21.87 -6.83
N ASP A 528 -3.24 22.19 -6.57
CA ASP A 528 -3.89 22.01 -5.26
C ASP A 528 -4.07 20.53 -4.88
N LEU A 529 -4.15 19.63 -5.86
CA LEU A 529 -4.24 18.18 -5.66
C LEU A 529 -2.87 17.50 -5.51
N TYR A 530 -1.78 18.22 -5.83
CA TYR A 530 -0.43 17.65 -5.78
C TYR A 530 0.09 17.60 -4.34
N THR A 531 0.65 16.45 -3.97
CA THR A 531 1.42 16.22 -2.74
C THR A 531 2.72 15.50 -3.10
N SER A 532 3.77 15.67 -2.30
CA SER A 532 5.10 15.10 -2.58
C SER A 532 5.14 13.57 -2.61
N ASP A 533 4.09 12.91 -2.12
CA ASP A 533 3.95 11.45 -2.09
C ASP A 533 3.28 10.88 -3.35
N ILE A 534 2.80 11.70 -4.27
CA ILE A 534 2.21 11.27 -5.54
C ILE A 534 3.17 11.47 -6.72
N ASP A 535 3.08 10.57 -7.70
CA ASP A 535 3.93 10.64 -8.89
C ASP A 535 3.45 11.74 -9.84
N MET A 536 2.13 11.90 -10.00
CA MET A 536 1.56 12.84 -10.96
C MET A 536 0.11 13.22 -10.64
N VAL A 537 -0.24 14.48 -10.84
CA VAL A 537 -1.63 14.93 -11.05
C VAL A 537 -1.81 15.26 -12.53
N VAL A 538 -2.87 14.78 -13.14
CA VAL A 538 -3.17 15.00 -14.55
C VAL A 538 -4.58 15.50 -14.75
N SER A 539 -4.75 16.45 -15.68
CA SER A 539 -6.06 16.90 -16.08
C SER A 539 -6.74 15.87 -16.99
N VAL A 540 -8.03 15.61 -16.74
CA VAL A 540 -8.84 14.60 -17.43
C VAL A 540 -10.20 15.18 -17.82
N LYS A 541 -10.85 14.54 -18.79
CA LYS A 541 -12.29 14.70 -19.06
C LYS A 541 -12.98 13.33 -18.96
N GLU A 542 -14.30 13.31 -18.79
CA GLU A 542 -15.07 12.07 -18.90
C GLU A 542 -14.96 11.53 -20.32
N ALA A 543 -14.58 10.27 -20.47
CA ALA A 543 -14.36 9.65 -21.78
C ALA A 543 -15.68 9.54 -22.56
N SER A 544 -15.63 9.90 -23.83
CA SER A 544 -16.77 9.73 -24.74
C SER A 544 -17.01 8.27 -25.10
N THR A 545 -15.94 7.48 -25.15
CA THR A 545 -15.93 6.04 -25.37
C THR A 545 -15.69 5.32 -24.06
N ASN A 546 -16.56 4.37 -23.72
CA ASN A 546 -16.52 3.65 -22.45
C ASN A 546 -16.26 2.16 -22.71
N PRO A 547 -15.17 1.56 -22.15
CA PRO A 547 -14.80 0.17 -22.41
C PRO A 547 -15.82 -0.86 -21.90
N TYR A 548 -16.73 -0.47 -21.00
CA TYR A 548 -17.79 -1.33 -20.51
C TYR A 548 -19.08 -1.27 -21.35
N TYR A 549 -19.17 -0.34 -22.33
CA TYR A 549 -20.44 -0.08 -23.02
C TYR A 549 -20.32 0.02 -24.53
N ASN A 550 -19.36 0.78 -25.07
CA ASN A 550 -19.29 1.09 -26.51
C ASN A 550 -17.86 1.06 -27.07
N ALA A 551 -16.90 0.45 -26.38
CA ALA A 551 -15.61 0.08 -26.94
C ALA A 551 -15.53 -1.44 -27.08
N TYR A 552 -15.09 -1.89 -28.25
CA TYR A 552 -14.99 -3.30 -28.60
C TYR A 552 -13.57 -3.63 -29.05
N GLU A 553 -13.12 -4.84 -28.75
CA GLU A 553 -11.89 -5.44 -29.23
C GLU A 553 -12.23 -6.65 -30.10
N LEU A 554 -11.28 -7.10 -30.93
CA LEU A 554 -11.44 -8.34 -31.70
C LEU A 554 -10.95 -9.50 -30.81
N ASP A 555 -11.75 -10.56 -30.74
CA ASP A 555 -11.30 -11.83 -30.17
C ASP A 555 -10.39 -12.60 -31.15
N ASP A 556 -9.88 -13.75 -30.71
CA ASP A 556 -8.97 -14.59 -31.50
C ASP A 556 -9.62 -15.13 -32.81
N GLU A 557 -10.95 -15.14 -32.87
CA GLU A 557 -11.73 -15.58 -34.05
C GLU A 557 -12.14 -14.41 -34.95
N GLY A 558 -11.84 -13.17 -34.58
CA GLY A 558 -12.13 -11.95 -35.33
C GLY A 558 -13.52 -11.37 -35.09
N PHE A 559 -14.24 -11.76 -34.05
CA PHE A 559 -15.50 -11.17 -33.63
C PHE A 559 -15.31 -10.02 -32.65
N LEU A 560 -16.25 -9.06 -32.67
CA LEU A 560 -16.24 -7.96 -31.72
C LEU A 560 -16.76 -8.40 -30.37
N CYS A 561 -15.93 -8.28 -29.35
CA CYS A 561 -16.28 -8.44 -27.93
C CYS A 561 -16.14 -7.12 -27.18
N ILE A 562 -16.93 -6.91 -26.12
CA ILE A 562 -16.82 -5.71 -25.29
C ILE A 562 -15.42 -5.65 -24.65
N SER A 563 -14.76 -4.49 -24.68
CA SER A 563 -13.37 -4.34 -24.24
C SER A 563 -13.18 -4.62 -22.74
N LYS A 564 -14.20 -4.35 -21.91
CA LYS A 564 -14.13 -4.60 -20.46
C LYS A 564 -15.51 -4.90 -19.86
N GLY A 565 -15.58 -5.89 -18.97
CA GLY A 565 -16.81 -6.31 -18.30
C GLY A 565 -17.54 -7.41 -19.07
N ASP A 566 -18.81 -7.60 -18.77
CA ASP A 566 -19.66 -8.70 -19.25
C ASP A 566 -20.65 -8.30 -20.37
N GLY A 567 -20.63 -7.03 -20.79
CA GLY A 567 -21.53 -6.51 -21.83
C GLY A 567 -22.98 -6.32 -21.41
N LEU A 568 -23.30 -6.42 -20.13
CA LEU A 568 -24.69 -6.34 -19.63
C LEU A 568 -25.23 -4.91 -19.50
N TYR A 569 -24.40 -3.89 -19.62
CA TYR A 569 -24.85 -2.50 -19.57
C TYR A 569 -25.63 -2.12 -20.82
N THR A 570 -26.87 -1.70 -20.63
CA THR A 570 -27.77 -1.29 -21.72
C THR A 570 -27.95 0.23 -21.85
N ARG A 571 -27.53 1.00 -20.84
CA ARG A 571 -27.66 2.46 -20.83
C ARG A 571 -26.38 3.11 -20.37
N ARG A 572 -25.99 4.20 -21.03
CA ARG A 572 -24.76 4.95 -20.79
C ARG A 572 -24.65 5.47 -19.34
N GLN A 573 -25.75 5.84 -18.71
CA GLN A 573 -25.75 6.37 -17.34
C GLN A 573 -25.53 5.32 -16.25
N ASP A 574 -25.63 4.04 -16.59
CA ASP A 574 -25.49 2.94 -15.61
C ASP A 574 -24.07 2.36 -15.58
N VAL A 575 -23.22 2.74 -16.54
CA VAL A 575 -21.84 2.26 -16.60
C VAL A 575 -20.91 3.03 -15.65
N PRO A 576 -19.85 2.41 -15.14
CA PRO A 576 -18.81 3.12 -14.40
C PRO A 576 -18.21 4.27 -15.22
N LYS A 577 -17.99 5.42 -14.59
CA LYS A 577 -17.29 6.54 -15.23
C LYS A 577 -15.87 6.14 -15.60
N VAL A 578 -15.46 6.52 -16.79
CA VAL A 578 -14.10 6.34 -17.31
C VAL A 578 -13.54 7.69 -17.69
N TRP A 579 -12.28 7.90 -17.40
CA TRP A 579 -11.59 9.17 -17.61
C TRP A 579 -10.52 9.02 -18.68
N GLU A 580 -10.40 10.01 -19.53
CA GLU A 580 -9.31 10.12 -20.50
C GLU A 580 -8.44 11.35 -20.23
N TYR A 581 -7.14 11.22 -20.44
CA TYR A 581 -6.23 12.38 -20.35
C TYR A 581 -6.57 13.36 -21.47
N ASN A 582 -6.72 14.63 -21.12
CA ASN A 582 -7.05 15.67 -22.08
C ASN A 582 -5.84 16.45 -22.61
N GLY A 583 -4.63 16.06 -22.22
CA GLY A 583 -3.40 16.67 -22.69
C GLY A 583 -3.08 18.05 -22.11
N ALA A 584 -3.94 18.63 -21.28
CA ALA A 584 -3.82 20.04 -20.92
C ALA A 584 -2.80 20.34 -19.82
N VAL A 585 -2.84 19.64 -18.69
CA VAL A 585 -2.01 19.89 -17.50
C VAL A 585 -1.52 18.59 -16.87
N TYR A 586 -0.21 18.53 -16.60
CA TYR A 586 0.41 17.45 -15.83
C TYR A 586 1.28 18.07 -14.75
N VAL A 587 1.04 17.80 -13.48
CA VAL A 587 1.92 18.16 -12.37
C VAL A 587 2.67 16.91 -11.96
N ILE A 588 3.98 16.89 -12.19
CA ILE A 588 4.81 15.70 -12.12
C ILE A 588 5.83 15.84 -10.98
N ASN A 589 5.97 14.83 -10.16
CA ASN A 589 7.04 14.73 -9.18
C ASN A 589 8.37 14.46 -9.90
N ILE A 590 9.38 15.30 -9.69
CA ILE A 590 10.65 15.21 -10.41
C ILE A 590 11.43 13.96 -9.99
N GLU A 591 11.41 13.57 -8.74
CA GLU A 591 12.08 12.35 -8.29
C GLU A 591 11.38 11.07 -8.87
N SER A 592 10.06 11.10 -9.02
CA SER A 592 9.35 10.03 -9.72
C SER A 592 9.69 9.99 -11.21
N LEU A 593 9.83 11.16 -11.85
CA LEU A 593 10.24 11.27 -13.26
C LEU A 593 11.64 10.71 -13.49
N LYS A 594 12.58 10.95 -12.57
CA LYS A 594 13.94 10.39 -12.65
C LYS A 594 13.98 8.87 -12.45
N ARG A 595 13.02 8.34 -11.70
CA ARG A 595 12.97 6.91 -11.34
C ARG A 595 12.40 6.05 -12.45
N CYS A 596 11.34 6.49 -13.14
CA CYS A 596 10.65 5.70 -14.15
C CYS A 596 9.83 6.57 -15.13
N SER A 597 9.44 5.98 -16.26
CA SER A 597 8.66 6.67 -17.30
C SER A 597 7.23 6.99 -16.83
N LEU A 598 6.60 7.99 -17.46
CA LEU A 598 5.24 8.43 -17.12
C LEU A 598 4.20 7.30 -17.12
N GLY A 599 4.35 6.32 -18.00
CA GLY A 599 3.46 5.15 -18.09
C GLY A 599 3.53 4.24 -16.86
N GLN A 600 4.67 4.22 -16.16
CA GLN A 600 4.95 3.39 -14.98
C GLN A 600 4.56 4.05 -13.65
N PHE A 601 4.13 5.32 -13.67
CA PHE A 601 3.65 6.00 -12.47
C PHE A 601 2.44 5.27 -11.89
N ARG A 602 2.45 4.99 -10.59
CA ARG A 602 1.38 4.27 -9.90
C ARG A 602 0.46 5.20 -9.12
N ARG A 603 1.02 6.25 -8.53
CA ARG A 603 0.30 7.19 -7.67
C ARG A 603 -0.11 8.42 -8.48
N ARG A 604 -1.24 8.30 -9.21
CA ARG A 604 -1.77 9.36 -10.05
C ARG A 604 -3.08 9.87 -9.46
N ARG A 605 -3.24 11.20 -9.45
CA ARG A 605 -4.51 11.85 -9.17
C ARG A 605 -5.03 12.53 -10.43
N MET A 606 -6.33 12.64 -10.54
CA MET A 606 -6.98 13.34 -11.63
C MET A 606 -7.54 14.69 -11.17
N ALA A 607 -7.49 15.71 -12.05
CA ALA A 607 -8.24 16.94 -11.97
C ALA A 607 -9.21 16.99 -13.14
N GLU A 608 -10.51 17.01 -12.87
CA GLU A 608 -11.52 17.03 -13.91
C GLU A 608 -11.59 18.42 -14.58
N MET A 609 -11.46 18.45 -15.90
CA MET A 609 -11.70 19.63 -16.73
C MET A 609 -12.95 19.45 -17.58
N PRO A 610 -13.78 20.47 -17.76
CA PRO A 610 -14.94 20.40 -18.65
C PRO A 610 -14.54 20.03 -20.07
N ALA A 611 -15.34 19.19 -20.73
CA ALA A 611 -15.11 18.78 -22.12
C ALA A 611 -14.98 19.97 -23.08
N SER A 612 -15.69 21.08 -22.82
CA SER A 612 -15.61 22.32 -23.60
C SER A 612 -14.24 23.02 -23.54
N ARG A 613 -13.43 22.78 -22.51
CA ARG A 613 -12.05 23.29 -22.40
C ARG A 613 -10.99 22.22 -22.66
N SER A 614 -11.41 21.00 -22.95
CA SER A 614 -10.53 19.83 -23.14
C SER A 614 -10.38 19.47 -24.64
N VAL A 615 -10.32 20.46 -25.52
CA VAL A 615 -10.06 20.27 -26.95
C VAL A 615 -8.56 20.26 -27.17
N ASP A 616 -8.05 19.19 -27.78
CA ASP A 616 -6.66 19.06 -28.23
C ASP A 616 -6.55 19.39 -29.72
N LEU A 617 -5.60 20.24 -30.11
CA LEU A 617 -5.46 20.75 -31.47
C LEU A 617 -4.61 19.81 -32.33
N ASP A 618 -5.19 18.75 -32.84
CA ASP A 618 -4.47 17.82 -33.74
C ASP A 618 -4.82 18.00 -35.21
N THR A 619 -6.04 18.43 -35.51
CA THR A 619 -6.55 18.61 -36.89
C THR A 619 -7.01 20.04 -37.13
N PRO A 620 -7.13 20.48 -38.43
CA PRO A 620 -7.73 21.77 -38.75
C PRO A 620 -9.17 21.95 -38.23
N LEU A 621 -9.91 20.86 -38.05
CA LEU A 621 -11.26 20.89 -37.49
C LEU A 621 -11.22 21.24 -36.00
N ASP A 622 -10.29 20.61 -35.23
CA ASP A 622 -10.10 20.92 -33.81
C ASP A 622 -9.76 22.39 -33.63
N TRP A 623 -8.93 22.95 -34.54
CA TRP A 623 -8.57 24.36 -34.50
C TRP A 623 -9.80 25.26 -34.62
N GLN A 624 -10.68 24.99 -35.62
CA GLN A 624 -11.92 25.77 -35.82
C GLN A 624 -12.86 25.65 -34.59
N ILE A 625 -13.00 24.45 -34.05
CA ILE A 625 -13.83 24.21 -32.87
C ILE A 625 -13.29 25.01 -31.66
N ALA A 626 -11.98 24.91 -31.39
CA ALA A 626 -11.36 25.61 -30.28
C ALA A 626 -11.44 27.14 -30.43
N GLU A 627 -11.18 27.69 -31.60
CA GLU A 627 -11.37 29.13 -31.88
C GLU A 627 -12.81 29.57 -31.66
N GLY A 628 -13.78 28.76 -32.13
CA GLY A 628 -15.19 29.04 -31.94
C GLY A 628 -15.61 29.06 -30.47
N ILE A 629 -15.04 28.17 -29.67
CA ILE A 629 -15.25 28.15 -28.20
C ILE A 629 -14.58 29.35 -27.54
N PHE A 630 -13.33 29.64 -27.88
CA PHE A 630 -12.55 30.75 -27.28
C PHE A 630 -13.26 32.09 -27.50
N LYS A 631 -13.77 32.37 -28.70
CA LYS A 631 -14.51 33.60 -29.02
C LYS A 631 -15.86 33.74 -28.30
N LYS A 632 -16.43 32.64 -27.73
CA LYS A 632 -17.69 32.68 -26.97
C LYS A 632 -17.50 32.86 -25.48
N VAL A 633 -16.28 32.63 -24.99
CA VAL A 633 -15.96 32.70 -23.55
C VAL A 633 -15.34 34.05 -23.17
N GLN A 634 -14.84 34.81 -24.15
CA GLN A 634 -14.51 36.24 -24.01
C GLN A 634 -15.77 37.09 -24.23
#